data_5d6d8d9a2fa262cf2e5de350aec3c93a
#
_entry.id   5d6d8d9a2fa262cf2e5de350aec3c93a
#
_cell.length_a   1.000
_cell.length_b   1.000
_cell.length_c   1.000
_cell.angle_alpha   90.00
_cell.angle_beta   90.00
_cell.angle_gamma   90.00
#
_symmetry.space_group_name_H-M   'P 1'
#
loop_
_entity.id
_entity.type
_entity.pdbx_description
1 polymer ?
#
loop_
_entity_poly.entity_id
_entity_poly.type
_entity_poly.pdbx_seq_one_letter_code
_entity_poly.pdbx_strand_id
1 'polypeptide(L)'
;MAPLRTFLCLLAASAPIYAEHLRVVWSAGDFSTISGPAGGNTNGHYSGFAIINDAGEAIYDQGFPDDHSPCYNTDDGREFTIEGDCWSTPRKFKCKADFAGHPETCEVKDGNGNSLGTSNGQTDTTFIGIAIGQDSSCVVEFNSDSDGCPVDDGNGPLHVTSG
;
A
#
# COMPACT_ATOMS: atom_id res chain seq x y z
N MET A 1 -61.25 3.30 -34.24
CA MET A 1 -60.37 2.30 -33.62
C MET A 1 -58.98 2.90 -33.57
N ALA A 2 -58.54 3.37 -32.40
CA ALA A 2 -57.22 3.97 -32.22
C ALA A 2 -56.26 2.91 -31.62
N PRO A 3 -55.03 2.75 -32.13
CA PRO A 3 -54.11 1.78 -31.60
C PRO A 3 -53.46 2.31 -30.30
N LEU A 4 -53.59 1.50 -29.25
CA LEU A 4 -52.93 1.69 -27.94
C LEU A 4 -51.41 1.50 -28.11
N ARG A 5 -50.63 2.58 -28.03
CA ARG A 5 -49.17 2.53 -28.01
C ARG A 5 -48.72 2.22 -26.59
N THR A 6 -48.27 0.98 -26.37
CA THR A 6 -47.65 0.53 -25.12
C THR A 6 -46.25 1.13 -25.04
N PHE A 7 -46.05 2.09 -24.14
CA PHE A 7 -44.72 2.59 -23.75
C PHE A 7 -44.07 1.59 -22.82
N LEU A 8 -43.08 0.87 -23.31
CA LEU A 8 -42.23 0.01 -22.51
C LEU A 8 -41.15 0.89 -21.81
N CYS A 9 -41.36 1.24 -20.56
CA CYS A 9 -40.31 1.86 -19.72
C CYS A 9 -39.24 0.82 -19.41
N LEU A 10 -38.09 0.88 -20.07
CA LEU A 10 -36.88 0.18 -19.60
C LEU A 10 -36.40 0.88 -18.33
N LEU A 11 -36.61 0.25 -17.18
CA LEU A 11 -35.92 0.56 -15.95
C LEU A 11 -34.47 0.06 -16.10
N ALA A 12 -33.55 0.96 -16.41
CA ALA A 12 -32.13 0.69 -16.26
C ALA A 12 -31.83 0.54 -14.76
N ALA A 13 -31.63 -0.70 -14.31
CA ALA A 13 -31.12 -0.98 -12.98
C ALA A 13 -29.65 -0.49 -12.97
N SER A 14 -29.40 0.68 -12.39
CA SER A 14 -28.05 1.09 -12.02
C SER A 14 -27.60 0.18 -10.89
N ALA A 15 -26.70 -0.77 -11.18
CA ALA A 15 -25.98 -1.48 -10.14
C ALA A 15 -25.22 -0.46 -9.30
N PRO A 16 -25.28 -0.52 -7.96
CA PRO A 16 -24.43 0.31 -7.13
C PRO A 16 -22.97 -0.03 -7.44
N ILE A 17 -22.20 0.95 -7.86
CA ILE A 17 -20.76 0.84 -7.96
C ILE A 17 -20.27 0.83 -6.50
N TYR A 18 -19.82 -0.32 -6.02
CA TYR A 18 -19.13 -0.42 -4.74
C TYR A 18 -17.68 -0.03 -4.99
N ALA A 19 -17.24 1.07 -4.36
CA ALA A 19 -15.82 1.39 -4.29
C ALA A 19 -15.09 0.23 -3.60
N GLU A 20 -14.01 -0.27 -4.20
CA GLU A 20 -13.20 -1.32 -3.62
C GLU A 20 -12.51 -0.79 -2.35
N HIS A 21 -12.57 -1.55 -1.26
CA HIS A 21 -11.84 -1.24 -0.04
C HIS A 21 -10.44 -1.83 -0.11
N LEU A 22 -9.44 -1.01 0.15
CA LEU A 22 -8.03 -1.34 0.01
C LEU A 22 -7.26 -1.05 1.29
N ARG A 23 -6.22 -1.84 1.54
CA ARG A 23 -5.22 -1.62 2.58
C ARG A 23 -3.85 -1.42 1.96
N VAL A 24 -3.17 -0.36 2.37
CA VAL A 24 -1.77 -0.11 2.02
C VAL A 24 -0.91 -0.50 3.20
N VAL A 25 0.13 -1.26 2.95
CA VAL A 25 1.08 -1.74 3.95
C VAL A 25 2.47 -1.25 3.58
N TRP A 26 3.07 -0.43 4.44
CA TRP A 26 4.51 -0.19 4.46
C TRP A 26 5.11 -1.07 5.53
N SER A 27 6.19 -1.77 5.22
CA SER A 27 6.88 -2.65 6.15
C SER A 27 8.37 -2.41 6.11
N ALA A 28 9.02 -2.55 7.24
CA ALA A 28 10.47 -2.57 7.37
C ALA A 28 10.86 -3.47 8.54
N GLY A 29 12.02 -4.10 8.44
CA GLY A 29 12.50 -4.92 9.52
C GLY A 29 14.02 -5.04 9.50
N ASP A 30 14.56 -5.22 10.70
CA ASP A 30 15.97 -5.45 10.97
C ASP A 30 16.17 -6.75 11.71
N PHE A 31 17.25 -7.44 11.42
CA PHE A 31 17.69 -8.54 12.23
C PHE A 31 19.18 -8.45 12.51
N SER A 32 19.57 -8.86 13.72
CA SER A 32 20.95 -8.95 14.14
C SER A 32 21.18 -10.25 14.89
N THR A 33 22.23 -10.97 14.53
CA THR A 33 22.66 -12.17 15.25
C THR A 33 24.05 -11.95 15.84
N ILE A 34 24.25 -12.35 17.08
CA ILE A 34 25.56 -12.38 17.71
C ILE A 34 26.08 -13.82 17.66
N SER A 35 27.05 -14.05 16.80
CA SER A 35 27.72 -15.37 16.71
C SER A 35 28.74 -15.51 17.83
N GLY A 36 28.91 -16.75 18.36
CA GLY A 36 29.91 -17.08 19.35
C GLY A 36 31.35 -16.90 18.85
N PRO A 37 32.39 -17.30 19.63
CA PRO A 37 33.78 -16.87 19.47
C PRO A 37 34.45 -17.17 18.10
N ALA A 38 33.81 -17.86 17.20
CA ALA A 38 34.35 -18.22 15.88
C ALA A 38 33.48 -17.77 14.72
N GLY A 39 32.39 -17.05 14.93
CA GLY A 39 31.46 -16.57 13.90
C GLY A 39 31.27 -15.04 13.90
N GLY A 40 31.08 -14.46 12.72
CA GLY A 40 30.76 -13.03 12.57
C GLY A 40 29.30 -12.71 12.92
N ASN A 41 29.03 -11.46 13.29
CA ASN A 41 27.65 -10.97 13.39
C ASN A 41 27.03 -10.89 11.98
N THR A 42 25.79 -11.33 11.86
CA THR A 42 25.00 -11.14 10.63
C THR A 42 23.90 -10.15 10.92
N ASN A 43 23.84 -9.12 10.10
CA ASN A 43 22.79 -8.09 10.16
C ASN A 43 22.10 -8.04 8.81
N GLY A 44 20.83 -7.75 8.80
CA GLY A 44 20.05 -7.53 7.58
C GLY A 44 18.93 -6.54 7.81
N HIS A 45 18.53 -5.90 6.75
CA HIS A 45 17.41 -4.98 6.69
C HIS A 45 16.53 -5.32 5.49
N TYR A 46 15.23 -5.20 5.64
CA TYR A 46 14.27 -5.31 4.54
C TYR A 46 13.23 -4.19 4.61
N SER A 47 12.66 -3.87 3.48
CA SER A 47 11.52 -2.97 3.37
C SER A 47 10.52 -3.51 2.34
N GLY A 48 9.27 -3.10 2.45
CA GLY A 48 8.23 -3.52 1.53
C GLY A 48 7.09 -2.51 1.45
N PHE A 49 6.43 -2.52 0.31
CA PHE A 49 5.20 -1.77 0.07
C PHE A 49 4.23 -2.62 -0.72
N ALA A 50 3.01 -2.77 -0.22
CA ALA A 50 1.95 -3.51 -0.90
C ALA A 50 0.60 -2.81 -0.76
N ILE A 51 -0.25 -2.97 -1.78
CA ILE A 51 -1.66 -2.59 -1.77
C ILE A 51 -2.48 -3.87 -1.86
N ILE A 52 -3.35 -4.10 -0.88
CA ILE A 52 -4.05 -5.38 -0.66
C ILE A 52 -5.55 -5.13 -0.70
N ASN A 53 -6.29 -5.97 -1.42
CA ASN A 53 -7.74 -5.96 -1.49
C ASN A 53 -8.38 -6.67 -0.27
N ASP A 54 -9.73 -6.66 -0.17
CA ASP A 54 -10.46 -7.32 0.92
C ASP A 54 -10.32 -8.85 0.93
N ALA A 55 -9.96 -9.46 -0.19
CA ALA A 55 -9.67 -10.89 -0.25
C ALA A 55 -8.27 -11.24 0.30
N GLY A 56 -7.47 -10.23 0.63
CA GLY A 56 -6.10 -10.41 1.10
C GLY A 56 -5.09 -10.63 -0.03
N GLU A 57 -5.46 -10.30 -1.26
CA GLU A 57 -4.61 -10.44 -2.44
C GLU A 57 -3.93 -9.11 -2.76
N ALA A 58 -2.65 -9.14 -3.10
CA ALA A 58 -1.93 -7.94 -3.51
C ALA A 58 -2.33 -7.53 -4.94
N ILE A 59 -2.78 -6.29 -5.09
CA ILE A 59 -3.01 -5.66 -6.40
C ILE A 59 -1.79 -4.84 -6.85
N TYR A 60 -0.85 -4.61 -5.94
CA TYR A 60 0.47 -4.04 -6.18
C TYR A 60 1.41 -4.51 -5.05
N ASP A 61 2.59 -5.00 -5.40
CA ASP A 61 3.60 -5.46 -4.42
C ASP A 61 5.01 -5.18 -4.94
N GLN A 62 5.71 -4.25 -4.30
CA GLN A 62 7.12 -3.95 -4.57
C GLN A 62 7.85 -3.53 -3.31
N GLY A 63 9.02 -4.15 -3.05
CA GLY A 63 9.87 -3.74 -1.92
C GLY A 63 10.42 -2.33 -2.05
N PHE A 64 10.72 -1.91 -3.28
CA PHE A 64 11.33 -0.62 -3.62
C PHE A 64 10.60 0.04 -4.78
N PRO A 65 9.43 0.68 -4.54
CA PRO A 65 8.72 1.42 -5.58
C PRO A 65 9.63 2.49 -6.19
N ASP A 66 9.78 2.49 -7.52
CA ASP A 66 10.69 3.38 -8.25
C ASP A 66 12.16 3.27 -7.77
N ASP A 67 12.62 2.05 -7.47
CA ASP A 67 13.98 1.73 -6.98
C ASP A 67 14.39 2.47 -5.69
N HIS A 68 13.41 2.96 -4.91
CA HIS A 68 13.65 3.68 -3.67
C HIS A 68 12.93 3.05 -2.48
N SER A 69 13.47 3.24 -1.28
CA SER A 69 12.76 2.88 -0.05
C SER A 69 11.37 3.53 0.00
N PRO A 70 10.30 2.80 0.34
CA PRO A 70 8.96 3.37 0.39
C PRO A 70 8.76 4.40 1.51
N CYS A 71 9.66 4.46 2.51
CA CYS A 71 9.64 5.44 3.59
C CYS A 71 10.99 6.13 3.71
N TYR A 72 10.99 7.43 4.02
CA TYR A 72 12.20 8.20 4.32
C TYR A 72 12.14 8.82 5.70
N ASN A 73 13.33 8.99 6.31
CA ASN A 73 13.51 9.65 7.60
C ASN A 73 13.86 11.14 7.49
N THR A 74 13.84 11.71 6.30
CA THR A 74 14.16 13.11 6.04
C THR A 74 12.91 13.93 5.79
N ASP A 75 12.91 15.17 6.21
CA ASP A 75 11.82 16.14 6.05
C ASP A 75 10.45 15.53 6.49
N ASP A 76 9.50 15.55 5.60
CA ASP A 76 8.15 14.99 5.77
C ASP A 76 8.05 13.50 5.40
N GLY A 77 9.14 12.85 5.01
CA GLY A 77 9.16 11.49 4.47
C GLY A 77 9.07 11.46 2.95
N ARG A 78 8.93 10.23 2.40
CA ARG A 78 8.76 10.04 0.97
C ARG A 78 7.30 10.09 0.57
N GLU A 79 6.98 10.82 -0.53
CA GLU A 79 5.72 10.72 -1.25
C GLU A 79 6.00 10.22 -2.67
N PHE A 80 5.24 9.22 -3.14
CA PHE A 80 5.30 8.74 -4.51
C PHE A 80 3.89 8.50 -5.05
N THR A 81 3.75 8.47 -6.38
CA THR A 81 2.48 8.36 -7.07
C THR A 81 2.38 7.04 -7.80
N ILE A 82 1.26 6.35 -7.65
CA ILE A 82 0.90 5.17 -8.42
C ILE A 82 -0.35 5.48 -9.24
N GLU A 83 -0.35 5.05 -10.49
CA GLU A 83 -1.50 5.10 -11.38
C GLU A 83 -1.65 3.80 -12.17
N GLY A 84 -2.79 3.63 -12.82
CA GLY A 84 -3.08 2.50 -13.69
C GLY A 84 -4.53 2.50 -14.16
N ASP A 85 -4.81 1.71 -15.18
CA ASP A 85 -6.09 1.71 -15.88
C ASP A 85 -7.29 1.28 -15.01
N CYS A 86 -7.03 0.65 -13.86
CA CYS A 86 -8.09 0.24 -12.93
C CYS A 86 -8.49 1.34 -11.94
N TRP A 87 -7.80 2.48 -11.93
CA TRP A 87 -8.15 3.65 -11.13
C TRP A 87 -8.51 4.84 -12.01
N SER A 88 -9.51 5.62 -11.63
CA SER A 88 -9.93 6.81 -12.39
C SER A 88 -8.94 7.98 -12.23
N THR A 89 -8.21 8.03 -11.12
CA THR A 89 -7.20 9.05 -10.81
C THR A 89 -6.01 8.44 -10.08
N PRO A 90 -4.79 9.02 -10.25
CA PRO A 90 -3.62 8.58 -9.50
C PRO A 90 -3.84 8.64 -7.98
N ARG A 91 -3.09 7.82 -7.25
CA ARG A 91 -3.02 7.86 -5.78
C ARG A 91 -1.61 8.19 -5.33
N LYS A 92 -1.52 9.02 -4.30
CA LYS A 92 -0.24 9.39 -3.69
C LYS A 92 -0.09 8.66 -2.37
N PHE A 93 1.08 8.10 -2.18
CA PHE A 93 1.45 7.31 -1.00
C PHE A 93 2.61 8.01 -0.30
N LYS A 94 2.40 8.38 0.96
CA LYS A 94 3.38 9.10 1.76
C LYS A 94 3.75 8.29 2.99
N CYS A 95 5.05 8.14 3.25
CA CYS A 95 5.53 7.48 4.46
C CYS A 95 6.78 8.19 4.98
N LYS A 96 6.75 8.48 6.30
CA LYS A 96 7.89 8.93 7.07
C LYS A 96 8.40 7.81 7.94
N ALA A 97 9.72 7.62 7.97
CA ALA A 97 10.40 6.64 8.80
C ALA A 97 11.22 7.32 9.91
N ASP A 98 11.54 6.57 10.94
CA ASP A 98 12.58 6.91 11.91
C ASP A 98 13.98 6.77 11.27
N PHE A 99 15.03 7.05 12.06
CA PHE A 99 16.41 6.95 11.59
C PHE A 99 16.83 5.51 11.24
N ALA A 100 16.18 4.50 11.84
CA ALA A 100 16.42 3.09 11.56
C ALA A 100 15.65 2.60 10.31
N GLY A 101 14.75 3.43 9.75
CA GLY A 101 13.96 3.09 8.58
C GLY A 101 12.57 2.52 8.89
N HIS A 102 12.19 2.46 10.17
CA HIS A 102 10.88 1.96 10.56
C HIS A 102 9.81 3.01 10.27
N PRO A 103 8.67 2.65 9.65
CA PRO A 103 7.56 3.55 9.40
C PRO A 103 7.04 4.19 10.69
N GLU A 104 6.99 5.53 10.75
CA GLU A 104 6.41 6.29 11.86
C GLU A 104 4.99 6.75 11.57
N THR A 105 4.78 7.31 10.37
CA THR A 105 3.49 7.80 9.91
C THR A 105 3.33 7.55 8.42
N CYS A 106 2.11 7.25 8.01
CA CYS A 106 1.78 7.04 6.61
C CYS A 106 0.41 7.59 6.24
N GLU A 107 0.26 7.95 4.98
CA GLU A 107 -0.93 8.61 4.43
C GLU A 107 -1.14 8.18 2.98
N VAL A 108 -2.41 8.00 2.63
CA VAL A 108 -2.87 7.85 1.25
C VAL A 108 -3.65 9.08 0.86
N LYS A 109 -3.39 9.65 -0.32
CA LYS A 109 -4.08 10.80 -0.88
C LYS A 109 -4.64 10.50 -2.27
N ASP A 110 -5.70 11.20 -2.65
CA ASP A 110 -6.16 11.25 -4.04
C ASP A 110 -5.22 12.07 -4.93
N GLY A 111 -5.48 12.07 -6.25
CA GLY A 111 -4.69 12.86 -7.22
C GLY A 111 -4.72 14.38 -6.97
N ASN A 112 -5.71 14.89 -6.24
CA ASN A 112 -5.84 16.30 -5.87
C ASN A 112 -5.12 16.65 -4.56
N GLY A 113 -4.57 15.65 -3.85
CA GLY A 113 -3.89 15.82 -2.58
C GLY A 113 -4.79 15.77 -1.35
N ASN A 114 -6.07 15.40 -1.47
CA ASN A 114 -6.93 15.20 -0.33
C ASN A 114 -6.61 13.86 0.34
N SER A 115 -6.54 13.83 1.67
CA SER A 115 -6.29 12.62 2.44
C SER A 115 -7.44 11.63 2.31
N LEU A 116 -7.14 10.39 1.97
CA LEU A 116 -8.05 9.25 1.94
C LEU A 116 -7.95 8.40 3.21
N GLY A 117 -6.82 8.46 3.90
CA GLY A 117 -6.56 7.77 5.15
C GLY A 117 -5.15 8.03 5.67
N THR A 118 -5.00 7.95 6.99
CA THR A 118 -3.71 8.11 7.70
C THR A 118 -3.57 7.07 8.79
N SER A 119 -2.33 6.71 9.12
CA SER A 119 -2.02 5.81 10.25
C SER A 119 -0.68 6.15 10.88
N ASN A 120 -0.45 5.59 12.07
CA ASN A 120 0.85 5.60 12.71
C ASN A 120 1.51 4.23 12.57
N GLY A 121 2.83 4.23 12.48
CA GLY A 121 3.63 3.01 12.46
C GLY A 121 3.53 2.25 13.78
N GLN A 122 3.72 0.95 13.69
CA GLN A 122 3.83 0.02 14.82
C GLN A 122 5.12 -0.76 14.68
N THR A 123 5.82 -0.94 15.78
CA THR A 123 7.10 -1.66 15.82
C THR A 123 7.05 -2.72 16.88
N ASP A 124 7.32 -3.97 16.49
CA ASP A 124 7.44 -5.12 17.37
C ASP A 124 8.90 -5.56 17.45
N THR A 125 9.38 -5.85 18.66
CA THR A 125 10.73 -6.34 18.89
C THR A 125 10.69 -7.76 19.40
N THR A 126 11.35 -8.67 18.69
CA THR A 126 11.43 -10.08 19.02
C THR A 126 12.84 -10.46 19.45
N PHE A 127 12.97 -11.18 20.57
CA PHE A 127 14.22 -11.74 21.07
C PHE A 127 14.18 -13.26 21.00
N ILE A 128 15.10 -13.85 20.25
CA ILE A 128 15.25 -15.31 20.14
C ILE A 128 16.69 -15.68 20.51
N GLY A 129 16.94 -16.00 21.80
CA GLY A 129 18.27 -16.29 22.30
C GLY A 129 19.22 -15.11 22.14
N ILE A 130 20.21 -15.24 21.25
CA ILE A 130 21.18 -14.18 20.94
C ILE A 130 20.81 -13.40 19.64
N ALA A 131 19.64 -13.68 19.06
CA ALA A 131 19.14 -12.97 17.89
C ALA A 131 18.11 -11.93 18.33
N ILE A 132 18.16 -10.76 17.71
CA ILE A 132 17.21 -9.67 17.88
C ILE A 132 16.59 -9.43 16.50
N GLY A 133 15.25 -9.48 16.43
CA GLY A 133 14.48 -9.05 15.26
C GLY A 133 13.59 -7.86 15.63
N GLN A 134 13.48 -6.92 14.76
CA GLN A 134 12.57 -5.79 14.87
C GLN A 134 11.79 -5.64 13.58
N ASP A 135 10.48 -5.77 13.68
CA ASP A 135 9.55 -5.65 12.56
C ASP A 135 8.65 -4.43 12.78
N SER A 136 8.52 -3.62 11.77
CA SER A 136 7.68 -2.43 11.81
C SER A 136 6.77 -2.37 10.60
N SER A 137 5.56 -1.88 10.81
CA SER A 137 4.60 -1.65 9.74
C SER A 137 3.76 -0.40 9.96
N CYS A 138 3.27 0.16 8.87
CA CYS A 138 2.23 1.18 8.89
C CYS A 138 1.15 0.76 7.90
N VAL A 139 -0.09 0.68 8.34
CA VAL A 139 -1.22 0.19 7.54
C VAL A 139 -2.27 1.28 7.44
N VAL A 140 -2.64 1.65 6.21
CA VAL A 140 -3.73 2.60 5.93
C VAL A 140 -4.83 1.92 5.14
N GLU A 141 -6.06 2.09 5.57
CA GLU A 141 -7.26 1.65 4.86
C GLU A 141 -7.87 2.83 4.11
N PHE A 142 -8.30 2.61 2.87
CA PHE A 142 -9.00 3.60 2.07
C PHE A 142 -9.94 2.93 1.06
N ASN A 143 -10.88 3.70 0.52
CA ASN A 143 -11.72 3.23 -0.58
C ASN A 143 -11.17 3.76 -1.90
N SER A 144 -11.01 2.85 -2.88
CA SER A 144 -10.69 3.23 -4.24
C SER A 144 -11.94 3.77 -4.96
N ASP A 145 -11.73 4.36 -6.14
CA ASP A 145 -12.81 4.78 -7.05
C ASP A 145 -13.05 3.77 -8.18
N SER A 146 -12.60 2.54 -8.00
CA SER A 146 -12.70 1.44 -8.97
C SER A 146 -13.59 0.31 -8.47
N ASP A 147 -14.06 -0.51 -9.41
CA ASP A 147 -14.80 -1.75 -9.14
C ASP A 147 -13.88 -2.92 -8.72
N GLY A 148 -12.57 -2.71 -8.72
CA GLY A 148 -11.52 -3.66 -8.39
C GLY A 148 -10.35 -3.61 -9.38
N CYS A 149 -9.13 -3.70 -8.83
CA CYS A 149 -7.93 -3.91 -9.62
C CYS A 149 -7.59 -5.41 -9.68
N PRO A 150 -7.05 -5.90 -10.80
CA PRO A 150 -6.56 -7.28 -10.86
C PRO A 150 -5.41 -7.49 -9.88
N VAL A 151 -5.27 -8.74 -9.43
CA VAL A 151 -4.13 -9.17 -8.62
C VAL A 151 -2.83 -8.95 -9.39
N ASP A 152 -1.81 -8.45 -8.72
CA ASP A 152 -0.48 -8.25 -9.30
C ASP A 152 0.23 -9.61 -9.46
N ASP A 153 0.40 -10.02 -10.70
CA ASP A 153 1.16 -11.22 -11.09
C ASP A 153 2.56 -10.87 -11.63
N GLY A 154 3.02 -9.65 -11.37
CA GLY A 154 4.24 -9.06 -11.92
C GLY A 154 4.03 -8.29 -13.23
N ASN A 155 2.80 -8.22 -13.74
CA ASN A 155 2.38 -7.43 -14.90
C ASN A 155 1.09 -6.65 -14.60
N GLY A 156 0.85 -6.33 -13.34
CA GLY A 156 -0.33 -5.59 -12.90
C GLY A 156 -0.44 -4.21 -13.57
N PRO A 157 -1.65 -3.65 -13.67
CA PRO A 157 -1.87 -2.37 -14.33
C PRO A 157 -1.32 -1.17 -13.54
N LEU A 158 -1.05 -1.36 -12.24
CA LEU A 158 -0.56 -0.30 -11.37
C LEU A 158 0.94 -0.12 -11.50
N HIS A 159 1.40 1.12 -11.64
CA HIS A 159 2.82 1.45 -11.77
C HIS A 159 3.13 2.82 -11.16
N VAL A 160 4.38 2.97 -10.69
CA VAL A 160 4.87 4.24 -10.14
C VAL A 160 5.12 5.22 -11.26
N THR A 161 4.65 6.46 -11.11
CA THR A 161 4.81 7.55 -12.09
C THR A 161 5.64 8.72 -11.58
N SER A 162 5.78 8.86 -10.27
CA SER A 162 6.65 9.85 -9.65
C SER A 162 6.98 9.46 -8.21
N GLY A 163 8.19 9.79 -7.75
CA GLY A 163 8.67 9.54 -6.38
C GLY A 163 9.90 10.36 -6.03
#